data_a491f4800f4f70ca4b858b9d1c3f888c
#
_entry.id   a491f4800f4f70ca4b858b9d1c3f888c
#
_cell.length_a   1.000
_cell.length_b   1.000
_cell.length_c   1.000
_cell.angle_alpha   90.00
_cell.angle_beta   90.00
_cell.angle_gamma   90.00
#
_symmetry.space_group_name_H-M   'P 1'
#
loop_
_entity.id
_entity.type
_entity.pdbx_description
1 polymer ?
#
loop_
_entity_poly.entity_id
_entity_poly.type
_entity_poly.pdbx_seq_one_letter_code
_entity_poly.pdbx_strand_id
1 'polypeptide(L)'
;MASDAPSATPVRVLFLDVDGTLTDGRIGFSKDGDLRNFWVRDGLALEWARELGVRPVVISGRASLAVEARMHDLRLEFHLGIKDKVALAEQVLAREATRWEECAMVGDDLPDVPLLRRVGWPIAVADAAPEVLKVARTVTAAAGGRGAVREVVERVLKHNGTWHKVLERYEAV
;
A
#
# COMPACT_ATOMS: atom_id res chain seq x y z
N MET A 1 -5.66 -15.02 -20.44
CA MET A 1 -5.86 -14.03 -19.37
C MET A 1 -5.10 -14.54 -18.16
N ALA A 2 -4.06 -13.85 -17.71
CA ALA A 2 -3.37 -14.18 -16.45
C ALA A 2 -4.40 -14.05 -15.32
N SER A 3 -4.45 -15.03 -14.40
CA SER A 3 -5.38 -14.96 -13.28
C SER A 3 -5.04 -13.76 -12.42
N ASP A 4 -6.01 -12.93 -12.06
CA ASP A 4 -5.88 -11.79 -11.15
C ASP A 4 -5.47 -12.19 -9.71
N ALA A 5 -5.43 -13.48 -9.44
CA ALA A 5 -5.10 -14.01 -8.13
C ALA A 5 -3.57 -14.03 -7.92
N PRO A 6 -3.07 -13.60 -6.76
CA PRO A 6 -1.69 -13.81 -6.36
C PRO A 6 -1.37 -15.31 -6.27
N SER A 7 -0.11 -15.64 -6.00
CA SER A 7 0.28 -17.01 -5.62
C SER A 7 -0.63 -17.50 -4.46
N ALA A 8 -0.79 -18.81 -4.29
CA ALA A 8 -1.60 -19.38 -3.20
C ALA A 8 -1.09 -19.01 -1.77
N THR A 9 -0.01 -18.22 -1.69
CA THR A 9 0.64 -17.82 -0.44
C THR A 9 -0.05 -16.60 0.15
N PRO A 10 -0.43 -16.60 1.44
CA PRO A 10 -1.01 -15.43 2.09
C PRO A 10 -0.06 -14.24 2.08
N VAL A 11 -0.62 -13.03 1.90
CA VAL A 11 0.14 -11.78 2.01
C VAL A 11 0.39 -11.46 3.48
N ARG A 12 1.67 -11.30 3.84
CA ARG A 12 2.11 -10.93 5.19
C ARG A 12 2.58 -9.48 5.28
N VAL A 13 3.16 -8.94 4.20
CA VAL A 13 3.62 -7.54 4.14
C VAL A 13 2.96 -6.84 2.95
N LEU A 14 2.40 -5.66 3.22
CA LEU A 14 1.84 -4.76 2.21
C LEU A 14 2.68 -3.48 2.17
N PHE A 15 3.48 -3.33 1.13
CA PHE A 15 4.20 -2.10 0.85
C PHE A 15 3.29 -1.08 0.16
N LEU A 16 3.41 0.19 0.54
CA LEU A 16 2.58 1.27 0.05
C LEU A 16 3.45 2.48 -0.31
N ASP A 17 3.28 3.00 -1.52
CA ASP A 17 3.72 4.36 -1.82
C ASP A 17 2.77 5.40 -1.21
N VAL A 18 3.16 6.67 -1.24
CA VAL A 18 2.38 7.77 -0.65
C VAL A 18 1.77 8.67 -1.71
N ASP A 19 2.62 9.40 -2.44
CA ASP A 19 2.17 10.47 -3.34
C ASP A 19 1.60 9.88 -4.63
N GLY A 20 0.29 9.91 -4.81
CA GLY A 20 -0.43 9.25 -5.91
C GLY A 20 -1.01 7.88 -5.56
N THR A 21 -0.71 7.34 -4.39
CA THR A 21 -1.24 6.06 -3.89
C THR A 21 -2.12 6.26 -2.66
N LEU A 22 -1.54 6.63 -1.50
CA LEU A 22 -2.27 7.01 -0.28
C LEU A 22 -2.90 8.40 -0.38
N THR A 23 -2.37 9.24 -1.25
CA THR A 23 -2.88 10.59 -1.58
C THR A 23 -3.20 10.67 -3.07
N ASP A 24 -3.83 11.76 -3.49
CA ASP A 24 -4.12 12.03 -4.91
C ASP A 24 -2.91 12.61 -5.68
N GLY A 25 -1.71 12.54 -5.11
CA GLY A 25 -0.47 13.04 -5.71
C GLY A 25 -0.30 14.56 -5.68
N ARG A 26 -1.32 15.32 -5.23
CA ARG A 26 -1.24 16.78 -5.12
C ARG A 26 -0.54 17.20 -3.85
N ILE A 27 0.31 18.23 -3.98
CA ILE A 27 1.05 18.83 -2.89
C ILE A 27 0.65 20.27 -2.76
N GLY A 28 0.02 20.63 -1.64
CA GLY A 28 -0.14 22.03 -1.23
C GLY A 28 1.08 22.49 -0.45
N PHE A 29 1.47 23.76 -0.60
CA PHE A 29 2.52 24.37 0.18
C PHE A 29 1.97 25.52 1.00
N SER A 30 2.37 25.59 2.27
CA SER A 30 2.08 26.71 3.17
C SER A 30 3.39 27.15 3.83
N LYS A 31 3.34 28.27 4.56
CA LYS A 31 4.48 28.75 5.37
C LYS A 31 4.90 27.76 6.48
N ASP A 32 3.95 26.88 6.89
CA ASP A 32 4.14 25.93 7.99
C ASP A 32 4.51 24.52 7.48
N GLY A 33 4.66 24.34 6.16
CA GLY A 33 5.02 23.08 5.55
C GLY A 33 4.16 22.67 4.37
N ASP A 34 4.23 21.40 4.01
CA ASP A 34 3.44 20.82 2.95
C ASP A 34 2.11 20.26 3.48
N LEU A 35 1.13 20.19 2.59
CA LEU A 35 -0.20 19.66 2.87
C LEU A 35 -0.46 18.44 1.99
N ARG A 36 -1.11 17.43 2.56
CA ARG A 36 -1.55 16.20 1.90
C ARG A 36 -2.97 15.88 2.33
N ASN A 37 -3.76 15.39 1.39
CA ASN A 37 -5.09 14.87 1.66
C ASN A 37 -5.07 13.34 1.65
N PHE A 38 -5.52 12.74 2.75
CA PHE A 38 -5.65 11.30 2.89
C PHE A 38 -7.13 10.89 2.88
N TRP A 39 -7.42 9.75 2.29
CA TRP A 39 -8.76 9.18 2.30
C TRP A 39 -9.01 8.45 3.62
N VAL A 40 -10.04 8.85 4.36
CA VAL A 40 -10.33 8.28 5.70
C VAL A 40 -10.50 6.75 5.66
N ARG A 41 -11.18 6.24 4.64
CA ARG A 41 -11.43 4.79 4.49
C ARG A 41 -10.15 3.99 4.22
N ASP A 42 -9.14 4.58 3.58
CA ASP A 42 -7.84 3.94 3.39
C ASP A 42 -7.13 3.73 4.73
N GLY A 43 -7.15 4.75 5.60
CA GLY A 43 -6.60 4.65 6.96
C GLY A 43 -7.26 3.55 7.78
N LEU A 44 -8.60 3.52 7.81
CA LEU A 44 -9.36 2.49 8.51
C LEU A 44 -9.03 1.08 7.99
N ALA A 45 -8.88 0.92 6.68
CA ALA A 45 -8.52 -0.37 6.10
C ALA A 45 -7.12 -0.84 6.53
N LEU A 46 -6.15 0.08 6.60
CA LEU A 46 -4.80 -0.24 7.05
C LEU A 46 -4.76 -0.66 8.53
N GLU A 47 -5.65 -0.12 9.36
CA GLU A 47 -5.84 -0.61 10.73
C GLU A 47 -6.32 -2.07 10.74
N TRP A 48 -7.32 -2.41 9.91
CA TRP A 48 -7.78 -3.81 9.79
C TRP A 48 -6.68 -4.75 9.28
N ALA A 49 -5.91 -4.32 8.28
CA ALA A 49 -4.80 -5.11 7.77
C ALA A 49 -3.83 -5.47 8.89
N ARG A 50 -3.39 -4.46 9.67
CA ARG A 50 -2.48 -4.65 10.80
C ARG A 50 -3.05 -5.59 11.87
N GLU A 51 -4.31 -5.41 12.25
CA GLU A 51 -4.97 -6.22 13.27
C GLU A 51 -5.20 -7.67 12.83
N LEU A 52 -5.33 -7.90 11.54
CA LEU A 52 -5.58 -9.22 10.95
C LEU A 52 -4.32 -9.90 10.38
N GLY A 53 -3.13 -9.44 10.81
CA GLY A 53 -1.87 -10.12 10.56
C GLY A 53 -1.19 -9.76 9.24
N VAL A 54 -1.64 -8.74 8.54
CA VAL A 54 -0.92 -8.12 7.43
C VAL A 54 -0.18 -6.89 7.94
N ARG A 55 1.11 -6.76 7.65
CA ARG A 55 1.93 -5.63 8.06
C ARG A 55 1.98 -4.57 6.95
N PRO A 56 1.31 -3.41 7.10
CA PRO A 56 1.49 -2.30 6.20
C PRO A 56 2.84 -1.62 6.46
N VAL A 57 3.60 -1.35 5.40
CA VAL A 57 4.87 -0.61 5.44
C VAL A 57 4.82 0.48 4.38
N VAL A 58 4.87 1.73 4.81
CA VAL A 58 4.79 2.89 3.93
C VAL A 58 6.19 3.33 3.53
N ILE A 59 6.42 3.48 2.22
CA ILE A 59 7.74 3.86 1.67
C ILE A 59 7.56 5.03 0.70
N SER A 60 8.06 6.21 1.06
CA SER A 60 8.01 7.40 0.20
C SER A 60 9.39 7.89 -0.18
N GLY A 61 9.55 8.33 -1.42
CA GLY A 61 10.75 9.02 -1.90
C GLY A 61 10.92 10.45 -1.35
N ARG A 62 9.88 11.00 -0.72
CA ARG A 62 9.86 12.35 -0.16
C ARG A 62 9.81 12.31 1.36
N ALA A 63 10.46 13.28 2.01
CA ALA A 63 10.22 13.63 3.40
C ALA A 63 9.03 14.60 3.46
N SER A 64 8.10 14.37 4.40
CA SER A 64 6.91 15.21 4.59
C SER A 64 6.40 15.08 6.03
N LEU A 65 6.32 16.19 6.73
CA LEU A 65 5.77 16.23 8.09
C LEU A 65 4.27 15.86 8.13
N ALA A 66 3.52 16.20 7.08
CA ALA A 66 2.11 15.83 6.97
C ALA A 66 1.94 14.30 6.86
N VAL A 67 2.81 13.65 6.09
CA VAL A 67 2.84 12.17 5.97
C VAL A 67 3.25 11.55 7.29
N GLU A 68 4.32 12.03 7.91
CA GLU A 68 4.81 11.53 9.20
C GLU A 68 3.71 11.60 10.27
N ALA A 69 3.04 12.75 10.41
CA ALA A 69 1.94 12.93 11.36
C ALA A 69 0.79 11.92 11.10
N ARG A 70 0.43 11.69 9.83
CA ARG A 70 -0.62 10.74 9.48
C ARG A 70 -0.22 9.30 9.78
N MET A 71 1.03 8.92 9.52
CA MET A 71 1.50 7.56 9.80
C MET A 71 1.57 7.28 11.30
N HIS A 72 1.96 8.27 12.10
CA HIS A 72 1.89 8.17 13.56
C HIS A 72 0.45 8.01 14.08
N ASP A 73 -0.49 8.81 13.56
CA ASP A 73 -1.93 8.70 13.89
C ASP A 73 -2.47 7.27 13.64
N LEU A 74 -2.11 6.69 12.49
CA LEU A 74 -2.50 5.33 12.10
C LEU A 74 -1.64 4.23 12.78
N ARG A 75 -0.57 4.59 13.49
CA ARG A 75 0.40 3.66 14.10
C ARG A 75 1.00 2.69 13.08
N LEU A 76 1.34 3.21 11.91
CA LEU A 76 1.95 2.43 10.83
C LEU A 76 3.46 2.57 10.83
N GLU A 77 4.14 1.54 10.34
CA GLU A 77 5.54 1.63 9.99
C GLU A 77 5.70 2.46 8.70
N PHE A 78 6.62 3.42 8.71
CA PHE A 78 6.88 4.27 7.56
C PHE A 78 8.34 4.65 7.43
N HIS A 79 8.76 4.85 6.19
CA HIS A 79 10.11 5.26 5.81
C HIS A 79 10.00 6.35 4.74
N LEU A 80 10.49 7.55 5.05
CA LEU A 80 10.42 8.72 4.19
C LEU A 80 11.80 9.11 3.66
N GLY A 81 11.84 9.73 2.47
CA GLY A 81 13.11 10.13 1.83
C GLY A 81 13.88 8.95 1.24
N ILE A 82 13.24 7.83 0.99
CA ILE A 82 13.86 6.59 0.52
C ILE A 82 13.98 6.60 -1.00
N LYS A 83 15.20 6.57 -1.51
CA LYS A 83 15.46 6.50 -2.96
C LYS A 83 15.47 5.08 -3.49
N ASP A 84 15.99 4.14 -2.71
CA ASP A 84 16.01 2.72 -3.06
C ASP A 84 14.99 1.95 -2.23
N LYS A 85 13.76 1.84 -2.79
CA LYS A 85 12.65 1.13 -2.15
C LYS A 85 12.92 -0.37 -2.05
N VAL A 86 13.71 -0.95 -2.96
CA VAL A 86 14.04 -2.38 -2.96
C VAL A 86 14.96 -2.71 -1.79
N ALA A 87 16.04 -1.96 -1.61
CA ALA A 87 16.98 -2.17 -0.52
C ALA A 87 16.30 -2.05 0.86
N LEU A 88 15.36 -1.11 1.01
CA LEU A 88 14.56 -1.00 2.23
C LEU A 88 13.64 -2.23 2.40
N ALA A 89 12.94 -2.63 1.36
CA ALA A 89 12.06 -3.79 1.42
C ALA A 89 12.82 -5.07 1.80
N GLU A 90 14.04 -5.29 1.29
CA GLU A 90 14.91 -6.41 1.67
C GLU A 90 15.22 -6.42 3.18
N GLN A 91 15.45 -5.26 3.78
CA GLN A 91 15.64 -5.13 5.24
C GLN A 91 14.37 -5.51 6.00
N VAL A 92 13.19 -5.09 5.52
CA VAL A 92 11.89 -5.44 6.11
C VAL A 92 11.69 -6.95 6.01
N LEU A 93 11.90 -7.55 4.85
CA LEU A 93 11.74 -9.00 4.64
C LEU A 93 12.64 -9.82 5.58
N ALA A 94 13.90 -9.43 5.72
CA ALA A 94 14.85 -10.08 6.61
C ALA A 94 14.39 -10.02 8.07
N ARG A 95 13.93 -8.86 8.51
CA ARG A 95 13.43 -8.67 9.88
C ARG A 95 12.15 -9.45 10.16
N GLU A 96 11.23 -9.50 9.20
CA GLU A 96 9.93 -10.19 9.33
C GLU A 96 10.00 -11.69 9.01
N ALA A 97 11.17 -12.22 8.63
CA ALA A 97 11.35 -13.59 8.14
C ALA A 97 10.28 -13.92 7.05
N THR A 98 10.14 -13.03 6.07
CA THR A 98 9.13 -13.07 5.00
C THR A 98 9.82 -13.13 3.64
N ARG A 99 9.17 -13.73 2.65
CA ARG A 99 9.67 -13.85 1.28
C ARG A 99 8.90 -12.93 0.34
N TRP A 100 9.46 -12.67 -0.83
CA TRP A 100 8.85 -11.81 -1.85
C TRP A 100 7.44 -12.26 -2.27
N GLU A 101 7.21 -13.58 -2.32
CA GLU A 101 5.92 -14.17 -2.68
C GLU A 101 4.81 -13.88 -1.65
N GLU A 102 5.19 -13.56 -0.41
CA GLU A 102 4.28 -13.21 0.69
C GLU A 102 4.08 -11.69 0.80
N CYS A 103 4.56 -10.93 -0.18
CA CYS A 103 4.46 -9.47 -0.20
C CYS A 103 3.54 -8.98 -1.32
N ALA A 104 2.78 -7.93 -1.01
CA ALA A 104 2.11 -7.10 -2.01
C ALA A 104 2.73 -5.70 -1.99
N MET A 105 2.66 -4.98 -3.12
CA MET A 105 3.02 -3.57 -3.24
C MET A 105 1.95 -2.87 -4.06
N VAL A 106 1.52 -1.70 -3.59
CA VAL A 106 0.69 -0.78 -4.37
C VAL A 106 1.45 0.52 -4.61
N GLY A 107 1.45 0.96 -5.87
CA GLY A 107 2.15 2.16 -6.32
C GLY A 107 1.52 2.75 -7.57
N ASP A 108 2.03 3.90 -8.00
CA ASP A 108 1.46 4.67 -9.10
C ASP A 108 2.50 5.16 -10.13
N ASP A 109 3.80 5.28 -9.79
CA ASP A 109 4.76 5.92 -10.66
C ASP A 109 6.09 5.13 -10.78
N LEU A 110 6.95 5.59 -11.68
CA LEU A 110 8.19 4.93 -12.07
C LEU A 110 9.11 4.51 -10.91
N PRO A 111 9.25 5.29 -9.82
CA PRO A 111 10.05 4.89 -8.66
C PRO A 111 9.57 3.60 -7.97
N ASP A 112 8.33 3.18 -8.20
CA ASP A 112 7.75 1.95 -7.63
C ASP A 112 8.07 0.72 -8.44
N VAL A 113 8.34 0.87 -9.75
CA VAL A 113 8.52 -0.23 -10.69
C VAL A 113 9.55 -1.26 -10.22
N PRO A 114 10.74 -0.86 -9.69
CA PRO A 114 11.72 -1.85 -9.22
C PRO A 114 11.18 -2.76 -8.11
N LEU A 115 10.39 -2.22 -7.17
CA LEU A 115 9.82 -2.98 -6.07
C LEU A 115 8.59 -3.80 -6.53
N LEU A 116 7.73 -3.22 -7.37
CA LEU A 116 6.59 -3.92 -7.98
C LEU A 116 7.01 -5.19 -8.74
N ARG A 117 8.18 -5.18 -9.39
CA ARG A 117 8.72 -6.34 -10.09
C ARG A 117 9.25 -7.46 -9.18
N ARG A 118 9.46 -7.16 -7.89
CA ARG A 118 10.01 -8.12 -6.90
C ARG A 118 8.92 -8.84 -6.11
N VAL A 119 7.85 -8.13 -5.75
CA VAL A 119 6.78 -8.66 -4.89
C VAL A 119 5.93 -9.71 -5.59
N GLY A 120 5.37 -10.63 -4.81
CA GLY A 120 4.45 -11.66 -5.31
C GLY A 120 3.13 -11.10 -5.84
N TRP A 121 2.71 -9.93 -5.34
CA TRP A 121 1.48 -9.27 -5.80
C TRP A 121 1.70 -7.78 -6.10
N PRO A 122 2.15 -7.44 -7.31
CA PRO A 122 2.24 -6.05 -7.75
C PRO A 122 0.86 -5.50 -8.11
N ILE A 123 0.53 -4.33 -7.55
CA ILE A 123 -0.77 -3.67 -7.68
C ILE A 123 -0.54 -2.21 -8.11
N ALA A 124 -1.29 -1.76 -9.11
CA ALA A 124 -1.33 -0.38 -9.55
C ALA A 124 -2.65 0.27 -9.14
N VAL A 125 -2.62 1.56 -8.81
CA VAL A 125 -3.85 2.36 -8.72
C VAL A 125 -4.40 2.65 -10.12
N ALA A 126 -5.70 2.99 -10.23
CA ALA A 126 -6.37 3.15 -11.52
C ALA A 126 -5.76 4.24 -12.41
N ASP A 127 -5.19 5.28 -11.82
CA ASP A 127 -4.58 6.43 -12.49
C ASP A 127 -3.04 6.39 -12.49
N ALA A 128 -2.45 5.20 -12.27
CA ALA A 128 -1.02 4.99 -12.30
C ALA A 128 -0.41 5.24 -13.69
N ALA A 129 0.88 5.53 -13.71
CA ALA A 129 1.65 5.68 -14.94
C ALA A 129 1.58 4.42 -15.82
N PRO A 130 1.60 4.55 -17.17
CA PRO A 130 1.49 3.42 -18.08
C PRO A 130 2.53 2.32 -17.85
N GLU A 131 3.72 2.67 -17.37
CA GLU A 131 4.80 1.74 -17.06
C GLU A 131 4.50 0.89 -15.83
N VAL A 132 3.81 1.47 -14.83
CA VAL A 132 3.34 0.78 -13.63
C VAL A 132 2.20 -0.18 -13.99
N LEU A 133 1.25 0.28 -14.81
CA LEU A 133 0.15 -0.55 -15.31
C LEU A 133 0.65 -1.80 -16.04
N LYS A 134 1.77 -1.70 -16.76
CA LYS A 134 2.37 -2.83 -17.51
C LYS A 134 2.98 -3.90 -16.61
N VAL A 135 3.45 -3.55 -15.41
CA VAL A 135 4.09 -4.49 -14.47
C VAL A 135 3.13 -4.98 -13.40
N ALA A 136 2.02 -4.28 -13.21
CA ALA A 136 1.01 -4.67 -12.24
C ALA A 136 0.28 -5.94 -12.67
N ARG A 137 -0.01 -6.81 -11.71
CA ARG A 137 -0.91 -7.96 -11.90
C ARG A 137 -2.37 -7.56 -11.67
N THR A 138 -2.59 -6.61 -10.78
CA THR A 138 -3.92 -6.09 -10.43
C THR A 138 -3.90 -4.57 -10.56
N VAL A 139 -4.96 -4.02 -11.12
CA VAL A 139 -5.21 -2.57 -11.15
C VAL A 139 -6.48 -2.31 -10.34
N THR A 140 -6.46 -1.31 -9.46
CA THR A 140 -7.64 -0.93 -8.67
C THR A 140 -8.67 -0.22 -9.55
N ALA A 141 -9.95 -0.28 -9.18
CA ALA A 141 -10.98 0.53 -9.80
C ALA A 141 -10.92 1.99 -9.32
N ALA A 142 -10.48 2.20 -8.08
CA ALA A 142 -10.32 3.51 -7.48
C ALA A 142 -8.95 4.11 -7.83
N ALA A 143 -8.92 5.43 -8.05
CA ALA A 143 -7.68 6.21 -8.19
C ALA A 143 -6.96 6.39 -6.85
N GLY A 144 -5.68 6.75 -6.89
CA GLY A 144 -4.89 7.06 -5.72
C GLY A 144 -5.51 8.16 -4.86
N GLY A 145 -5.44 8.01 -3.54
CA GLY A 145 -6.06 8.93 -2.58
C GLY A 145 -7.58 9.00 -2.63
N ARG A 146 -8.24 8.03 -3.28
CA ARG A 146 -9.70 7.98 -3.43
C ARG A 146 -10.30 6.60 -3.11
N GLY A 147 -9.65 5.86 -2.23
CA GLY A 147 -10.10 4.55 -1.80
C GLY A 147 -9.38 3.37 -2.47
N ALA A 148 -8.34 3.61 -3.26
CA ALA A 148 -7.55 2.56 -3.87
C ALA A 148 -6.90 1.63 -2.83
N VAL A 149 -6.33 2.20 -1.78
CA VAL A 149 -5.71 1.40 -0.70
C VAL A 149 -6.76 0.60 0.07
N ARG A 150 -7.96 1.16 0.29
CA ARG A 150 -9.08 0.42 0.86
C ARG A 150 -9.43 -0.80 0.01
N GLU A 151 -9.53 -0.64 -1.30
CA GLU A 151 -9.78 -1.74 -2.23
C GLU A 151 -8.69 -2.81 -2.17
N VAL A 152 -7.41 -2.39 -2.14
CA VAL A 152 -6.27 -3.30 -2.01
C VAL A 152 -6.34 -4.11 -0.72
N VAL A 153 -6.56 -3.47 0.41
CA VAL A 153 -6.65 -4.15 1.71
C VAL A 153 -7.81 -5.16 1.72
N GLU A 154 -8.97 -4.80 1.19
CA GLU A 154 -10.10 -5.74 1.08
C GLU A 154 -9.73 -6.97 0.25
N ARG A 155 -9.05 -6.78 -0.89
CA ARG A 155 -8.57 -7.88 -1.74
C ARG A 155 -7.56 -8.75 -1.00
N VAL A 156 -6.62 -8.16 -0.29
CA VAL A 156 -5.60 -8.88 0.51
C VAL A 156 -6.26 -9.68 1.63
N LEU A 157 -7.18 -9.10 2.38
CA LEU A 157 -7.87 -9.79 3.48
C LEU A 157 -8.80 -10.91 2.97
N LYS A 158 -9.44 -10.73 1.81
CA LYS A 158 -10.21 -11.78 1.13
C LYS A 158 -9.31 -12.92 0.69
N HIS A 159 -8.16 -12.61 0.09
CA HIS A 159 -7.16 -13.60 -0.30
C HIS A 159 -6.63 -14.39 0.90
N ASN A 160 -6.35 -13.72 2.02
CA ASN A 160 -5.91 -14.35 3.26
C ASN A 160 -7.03 -15.07 4.03
N GLY A 161 -8.28 -15.01 3.55
CA GLY A 161 -9.43 -15.65 4.21
C GLY A 161 -9.87 -14.97 5.51
N THR A 162 -9.48 -13.71 5.75
CA THR A 162 -9.73 -13.00 7.03
C THR A 162 -10.76 -11.87 6.90
N TRP A 163 -11.25 -11.56 5.71
CA TRP A 163 -12.21 -10.48 5.47
C TRP A 163 -13.53 -10.63 6.24
N HIS A 164 -14.01 -11.86 6.44
CA HIS A 164 -15.23 -12.13 7.21
C HIS A 164 -15.17 -11.54 8.63
N LYS A 165 -13.97 -11.53 9.27
CA LYS A 165 -13.79 -10.95 10.61
C LYS A 165 -14.04 -9.44 10.66
N VAL A 166 -13.79 -8.73 9.55
CA VAL A 166 -14.14 -7.32 9.42
C VAL A 166 -15.65 -7.16 9.32
N LEU A 167 -16.31 -7.98 8.48
CA LEU A 167 -17.77 -7.92 8.32
C LEU A 167 -18.51 -8.24 9.63
N GLU A 168 -18.07 -9.27 10.34
CA GLU A 168 -18.64 -9.65 11.66
C GLU A 168 -18.52 -8.50 12.67
N ARG A 169 -17.35 -7.81 12.73
CA ARG A 169 -17.15 -6.67 13.63
C ARG A 169 -18.18 -5.55 13.43
N TYR A 170 -18.63 -5.35 12.20
CA TYR A 170 -19.57 -4.28 11.84
C TYR A 170 -20.98 -4.77 11.55
N GLU A 171 -21.27 -6.03 11.91
CA GLU A 171 -22.59 -6.66 11.69
C GLU A 171 -23.07 -6.53 10.23
N ALA A 172 -22.11 -6.66 9.29
CA ALA A 172 -22.31 -6.49 7.85
C ALA A 172 -22.35 -7.83 7.10
N VAL A 173 -22.77 -8.90 7.76
CA VAL A 173 -22.95 -10.27 7.24
C VAL A 173 -24.41 -10.63 7.15
#